data_ad379c49f42e9f339939f0ad0de0724e
#
_entry.id   ad379c49f42e9f339939f0ad0de0724e
#
_cell.length_a   1.000
_cell.length_b   1.000
_cell.length_c   1.000
_cell.angle_alpha   90.00
_cell.angle_beta   90.00
_cell.angle_gamma   90.00
#
_symmetry.space_group_name_H-M   'P 1'
#
loop_
_entity.id
_entity.type
_entity.pdbx_description
1 polymer ?
#
loop_
_entity_poly.entity_id
_entity_poly.type
_entity_poly.pdbx_seq_one_letter_code
_entity_poly.pdbx_strand_id
1 'polypeptide(L)'
;MGYKLLEQINRLFPLPVHPFNLQNDGVTTYAKWQYEKGADTIKFYLDSPVVSSSADMFSGKSVLDIGCGACGKTMFYGKMGAEHITGMDIVPEYEKEAYDLAKELGLSDKFTFVLGDAAKTDFRDESFDVIIMNDAMEHVAEPEKVLAEAYRILKKGGRLYVNFPPYNHPFGAHLSDVIGIPWVH
;
A
#
# COMPACT_ATOMS: atom_id res chain seq x y z
N MET A 1 20.38 -15.27 24.54
CA MET A 1 21.08 -14.11 25.16
C MET A 1 21.06 -12.88 24.28
N GLY A 2 21.02 -13.00 22.95
CA GLY A 2 21.01 -11.86 22.00
C GLY A 2 19.73 -11.01 22.02
N TYR A 3 18.56 -11.60 22.18
CA TYR A 3 17.27 -10.87 22.09
C TYR A 3 17.13 -9.77 23.18
N LYS A 4 17.46 -10.09 24.42
CA LYS A 4 17.41 -9.10 25.52
C LYS A 4 18.39 -7.93 25.35
N LEU A 5 19.53 -8.16 24.72
CA LEU A 5 20.51 -7.12 24.43
C LEU A 5 19.98 -6.20 23.31
N LEU A 6 19.39 -6.76 22.26
CA LEU A 6 18.77 -6.00 21.17
C LEU A 6 17.59 -5.16 21.67
N GLU A 7 16.77 -5.71 22.56
CA GLU A 7 15.67 -5.00 23.18
C GLU A 7 16.17 -3.80 24.05
N GLN A 8 17.29 -3.97 24.75
CA GLN A 8 17.91 -2.88 25.48
C GLN A 8 18.51 -1.80 24.56
N ILE A 9 19.13 -2.22 23.45
CA ILE A 9 19.66 -1.30 22.44
C ILE A 9 18.52 -0.51 21.79
N ASN A 10 17.40 -1.16 21.46
CA ASN A 10 16.22 -0.50 20.90
C ASN A 10 15.63 0.57 21.83
N ARG A 11 15.73 0.40 23.15
CA ARG A 11 15.28 1.42 24.12
C ARG A 11 16.17 2.67 24.15
N LEU A 12 17.41 2.58 23.68
CA LEU A 12 18.34 3.72 23.61
C LEU A 12 18.15 4.59 22.37
N PHE A 13 17.46 4.07 21.37
CA PHE A 13 17.16 4.78 20.13
C PHE A 13 15.65 4.92 20.02
N PRO A 14 15.10 6.14 20.07
CA PRO A 14 13.67 6.34 19.83
C PRO A 14 13.36 5.84 18.42
N LEU A 15 12.60 4.76 18.32
CA LEU A 15 12.10 4.26 17.05
C LEU A 15 11.22 5.35 16.41
N PRO A 16 11.30 5.54 15.10
CA PRO A 16 10.33 6.38 14.43
C PRO A 16 8.94 5.86 14.76
N VAL A 17 8.03 6.77 15.10
CA VAL A 17 6.65 6.42 15.44
C VAL A 17 6.05 5.69 14.26
N HIS A 18 5.72 4.41 14.42
CA HIS A 18 5.07 3.65 13.39
C HIS A 18 3.73 4.32 13.04
N PRO A 19 3.32 4.40 11.77
CA PRO A 19 2.04 4.99 11.38
C PRO A 19 0.83 4.49 12.18
N PHE A 20 0.84 3.22 12.59
CA PHE A 20 -0.18 2.64 13.48
C PHE A 20 -0.24 3.26 14.89
N ASN A 21 0.80 3.97 15.34
CA ASN A 21 0.86 4.63 16.62
C ASN A 21 0.50 6.13 16.57
N LEU A 22 0.15 6.66 15.40
CA LEU A 22 -0.26 8.06 15.22
C LEU A 22 -1.57 8.41 15.94
N GLN A 23 -2.28 7.44 16.48
CA GLN A 23 -3.46 7.67 17.32
C GLN A 23 -3.18 8.54 18.56
N ASN A 24 -1.92 8.71 18.96
CA ASN A 24 -1.53 9.50 20.11
C ASN A 24 -1.31 10.99 19.82
N ASP A 25 -1.13 11.39 18.56
CA ASP A 25 -0.83 12.79 18.22
C ASP A 25 -2.09 13.63 17.93
N GLY A 26 -3.28 13.04 17.96
CA GLY A 26 -4.56 13.74 17.96
C GLY A 26 -4.94 14.50 16.68
N VAL A 27 -4.13 14.42 15.62
CA VAL A 27 -4.27 15.32 14.48
C VAL A 27 -4.68 14.59 13.18
N THR A 28 -4.32 13.31 13.03
CA THR A 28 -4.48 12.66 11.73
C THR A 28 -4.85 11.20 11.88
N THR A 29 -5.84 10.74 11.11
CA THR A 29 -6.13 9.31 10.97
C THR A 29 -5.07 8.66 10.07
N TYR A 30 -4.96 7.33 10.13
CA TYR A 30 -4.01 6.59 9.29
C TYR A 30 -4.30 6.81 7.80
N ALA A 31 -5.57 6.85 7.40
CA ALA A 31 -5.97 7.15 6.02
C ALA A 31 -5.50 8.54 5.57
N LYS A 32 -5.67 9.58 6.40
CA LYS A 32 -5.20 10.93 6.06
C LYS A 32 -3.69 11.01 5.92
N TRP A 33 -2.97 10.39 6.84
CA TRP A 33 -1.52 10.30 6.74
C TRP A 33 -1.07 9.61 5.45
N GLN A 34 -1.67 8.46 5.10
CA GLN A 34 -1.40 7.78 3.83
C GLN A 34 -1.74 8.66 2.62
N TYR A 35 -2.83 9.43 2.68
CA TYR A 35 -3.22 10.35 1.61
C TYR A 35 -2.17 11.43 1.38
N GLU A 36 -1.67 12.05 2.43
CA GLU A 36 -0.60 13.04 2.36
C GLU A 36 0.70 12.48 1.77
N LYS A 37 0.98 11.19 2.00
CA LYS A 37 2.14 10.47 1.42
C LYS A 37 1.91 9.99 -0.01
N GLY A 38 0.72 10.08 -0.54
CA GLY A 38 0.38 9.65 -1.91
C GLY A 38 1.26 10.30 -2.98
N ALA A 39 1.55 11.59 -2.86
CA ALA A 39 2.41 12.32 -3.78
C ALA A 39 3.84 11.77 -3.83
N ASP A 40 4.41 11.43 -2.67
CA ASP A 40 5.77 10.86 -2.57
C ASP A 40 5.82 9.48 -3.24
N THR A 41 4.77 8.67 -3.03
CA THR A 41 4.64 7.35 -3.65
C THR A 41 4.61 7.45 -5.18
N ILE A 42 3.81 8.37 -5.71
CA ILE A 42 3.72 8.57 -7.17
C ILE A 42 5.03 9.06 -7.76
N LYS A 43 5.71 9.98 -7.08
CA LYS A 43 7.02 10.48 -7.51
C LYS A 43 8.02 9.34 -7.69
N PHE A 44 8.01 8.35 -6.79
CA PHE A 44 8.83 7.16 -6.90
C PHE A 44 8.57 6.39 -8.21
N TYR A 45 7.31 6.24 -8.62
CA TYR A 45 6.97 5.58 -9.87
C TYR A 45 7.25 6.45 -11.11
N LEU A 46 7.09 7.78 -11.00
CA LEU A 46 7.34 8.70 -12.11
C LEU A 46 8.82 8.81 -12.50
N ASP A 47 9.73 8.50 -11.58
CA ASP A 47 11.16 8.40 -11.90
C ASP A 47 11.49 7.18 -12.80
N SER A 48 10.51 6.33 -13.07
CA SER A 48 10.65 5.21 -14.00
C SER A 48 10.56 5.67 -15.46
N PRO A 49 11.43 5.17 -16.36
CA PRO A 49 11.37 5.50 -17.79
C PRO A 49 10.12 5.01 -18.50
N VAL A 50 9.28 4.21 -17.82
CA VAL A 50 8.04 3.61 -18.38
C VAL A 50 6.82 4.49 -18.12
N VAL A 51 6.91 5.49 -17.25
CA VAL A 51 5.81 6.38 -16.86
C VAL A 51 6.21 7.80 -17.14
N SER A 52 5.46 8.49 -17.99
CA SER A 52 5.75 9.86 -18.36
C SER A 52 5.04 10.90 -17.48
N SER A 53 3.93 10.51 -16.85
CA SER A 53 3.16 11.40 -15.96
C SER A 53 2.20 10.61 -15.08
N SER A 54 1.72 11.26 -14.01
CA SER A 54 0.65 10.69 -13.17
C SER A 54 -0.67 10.49 -13.94
N ALA A 55 -0.93 11.32 -14.95
CA ALA A 55 -2.09 11.14 -15.82
C ALA A 55 -2.00 9.82 -16.61
N ASP A 56 -0.81 9.45 -17.09
CA ASP A 56 -0.62 8.17 -17.77
C ASP A 56 -0.85 6.98 -16.83
N MET A 57 -0.59 7.15 -15.53
CA MET A 57 -0.85 6.10 -14.55
C MET A 57 -2.34 5.93 -14.26
N PHE A 58 -3.10 7.01 -14.10
CA PHE A 58 -4.40 6.95 -13.43
C PHE A 58 -5.59 7.46 -14.27
N SER A 59 -5.41 8.48 -15.10
CA SER A 59 -6.53 9.16 -15.74
C SER A 59 -7.40 8.21 -16.57
N GLY A 60 -8.70 8.15 -16.21
CA GLY A 60 -9.68 7.30 -16.87
C GLY A 60 -9.49 5.79 -16.66
N LYS A 61 -8.70 5.38 -15.67
CA LYS A 61 -8.35 3.97 -15.44
C LYS A 61 -9.06 3.40 -14.22
N SER A 62 -9.30 2.08 -14.28
CA SER A 62 -9.67 1.26 -13.13
C SER A 62 -8.40 0.82 -12.40
N VAL A 63 -8.26 1.21 -11.14
CA VAL A 63 -7.07 1.01 -10.31
C VAL A 63 -7.38 0.10 -9.14
N LEU A 64 -6.54 -0.91 -8.89
CA LEU A 64 -6.54 -1.73 -7.69
C LEU A 64 -5.28 -1.47 -6.88
N ASP A 65 -5.44 -1.20 -5.59
CA ASP A 65 -4.37 -1.04 -4.60
C ASP A 65 -4.40 -2.22 -3.63
N ILE A 66 -3.45 -3.13 -3.76
CA ILE A 66 -3.35 -4.36 -2.95
C ILE A 66 -2.48 -4.07 -1.73
N GLY A 67 -2.98 -4.41 -0.53
CA GLY A 67 -2.36 -4.05 0.74
C GLY A 67 -2.51 -2.55 1.02
N CYS A 68 -3.69 -2.02 0.72
CA CYS A 68 -3.97 -0.59 0.74
C CYS A 68 -3.98 0.04 2.15
N GLY A 69 -4.03 -0.79 3.22
CA GLY A 69 -4.28 -0.28 4.57
C GLY A 69 -5.60 0.49 4.62
N ALA A 70 -5.58 1.69 5.20
CA ALA A 70 -6.77 2.55 5.27
C ALA A 70 -7.05 3.34 3.98
N CYS A 71 -6.49 2.95 2.85
CA CYS A 71 -6.75 3.48 1.51
C CYS A 71 -6.41 4.96 1.28
N GLY A 72 -5.58 5.57 2.11
CA GLY A 72 -5.22 6.97 1.89
C GLY A 72 -4.49 7.19 0.57
N LYS A 73 -3.50 6.34 0.24
CA LYS A 73 -2.81 6.39 -1.05
C LYS A 73 -3.77 6.09 -2.21
N THR A 74 -4.69 5.13 -2.04
CA THR A 74 -5.74 4.79 -3.01
C THR A 74 -6.61 6.01 -3.33
N MET A 75 -7.01 6.79 -2.31
CA MET A 75 -7.76 8.04 -2.50
C MET A 75 -6.95 9.08 -3.29
N PHE A 76 -5.63 9.14 -3.05
CA PHE A 76 -4.77 10.02 -3.81
C PHE A 76 -4.78 9.65 -5.32
N TYR A 77 -4.76 8.36 -5.67
CA TYR A 77 -4.87 7.91 -7.07
C TYR A 77 -6.21 8.33 -7.69
N GLY A 78 -7.30 8.29 -6.92
CA GLY A 78 -8.61 8.80 -7.34
C GLY A 78 -8.59 10.30 -7.67
N LYS A 79 -7.89 11.10 -6.88
CA LYS A 79 -7.69 12.54 -7.14
C LYS A 79 -6.83 12.81 -8.37
N MET A 80 -5.96 11.88 -8.75
CA MET A 80 -5.17 11.95 -9.97
C MET A 80 -5.93 11.56 -11.24
N GLY A 81 -7.24 11.35 -11.13
CA GLY A 81 -8.13 11.17 -12.28
C GLY A 81 -8.53 9.73 -12.59
N ALA A 82 -8.27 8.78 -11.70
CA ALA A 82 -8.77 7.42 -11.88
C ALA A 82 -10.31 7.42 -12.04
N GLU A 83 -10.81 6.57 -12.93
CA GLU A 83 -12.24 6.38 -13.14
C GLU A 83 -12.86 5.65 -11.96
N HIS A 84 -12.22 4.57 -11.53
CA HIS A 84 -12.60 3.81 -10.35
C HIS A 84 -11.35 3.39 -9.58
N ILE A 85 -11.43 3.43 -8.25
CA ILE A 85 -10.38 3.00 -7.33
C ILE A 85 -10.90 1.92 -6.41
N THR A 86 -10.17 0.83 -6.31
CA THR A 86 -10.44 -0.27 -5.39
C THR A 86 -9.26 -0.43 -4.46
N GLY A 87 -9.49 -0.37 -3.16
CA GLY A 87 -8.51 -0.76 -2.16
C GLY A 87 -8.81 -2.16 -1.66
N MET A 88 -7.80 -3.01 -1.55
CA MET A 88 -7.92 -4.36 -1.02
C MET A 88 -6.96 -4.58 0.14
N ASP A 89 -7.48 -5.06 1.26
CA ASP A 89 -6.68 -5.42 2.44
C ASP A 89 -7.29 -6.61 3.18
N ILE A 90 -6.52 -7.25 4.05
CA ILE A 90 -6.97 -8.34 4.92
C ILE A 90 -7.47 -7.85 6.28
N VAL A 91 -7.28 -6.56 6.59
CA VAL A 91 -7.60 -5.96 7.89
C VAL A 91 -8.94 -5.24 7.81
N PRO A 92 -10.01 -5.78 8.44
CA PRO A 92 -11.37 -5.22 8.31
C PRO A 92 -11.54 -3.85 8.97
N GLU A 93 -10.70 -3.52 9.96
CA GLU A 93 -10.75 -2.26 10.70
C GLU A 93 -10.49 -1.03 9.81
N TYR A 94 -9.81 -1.20 8.69
CA TYR A 94 -9.51 -0.11 7.76
C TYR A 94 -10.70 0.34 6.92
N GLU A 95 -11.69 -0.52 6.71
CA GLU A 95 -12.82 -0.24 5.83
C GLU A 95 -13.56 1.04 6.21
N LYS A 96 -13.90 1.20 7.49
CA LYS A 96 -14.65 2.37 7.96
C LYS A 96 -13.87 3.66 7.71
N GLU A 97 -12.60 3.67 8.05
CA GLU A 97 -11.74 4.84 7.90
C GLU A 97 -11.55 5.21 6.43
N ALA A 98 -11.43 4.20 5.55
CA ALA A 98 -11.34 4.38 4.11
C ALA A 98 -12.60 5.04 3.53
N TYR A 99 -13.79 4.57 3.90
CA TYR A 99 -15.04 5.19 3.44
C TYR A 99 -15.26 6.60 4.02
N ASP A 100 -14.88 6.85 5.26
CA ASP A 100 -14.95 8.19 5.85
C ASP A 100 -14.07 9.17 5.07
N LEU A 101 -12.85 8.78 4.70
CA LEU A 101 -11.96 9.61 3.89
C LEU A 101 -12.47 9.76 2.46
N ALA A 102 -13.00 8.70 1.83
CA ALA A 102 -13.61 8.78 0.51
C ALA A 102 -14.73 9.81 0.46
N LYS A 103 -15.58 9.83 1.49
CA LYS A 103 -16.65 10.81 1.64
C LYS A 103 -16.11 12.24 1.80
N GLU A 104 -15.13 12.43 2.66
CA GLU A 104 -14.49 13.76 2.88
C GLU A 104 -13.90 14.31 1.58
N LEU A 105 -13.31 13.44 0.76
CA LEU A 105 -12.68 13.83 -0.50
C LEU A 105 -13.63 13.86 -1.71
N GLY A 106 -14.92 13.50 -1.54
CA GLY A 106 -15.88 13.45 -2.65
C GLY A 106 -15.58 12.34 -3.67
N LEU A 107 -15.07 11.20 -3.19
CA LEU A 107 -14.72 10.04 -4.01
C LEU A 107 -15.63 8.82 -3.77
N SER A 108 -16.69 8.96 -2.98
CA SER A 108 -17.56 7.83 -2.60
C SER A 108 -18.12 7.04 -3.78
N ASP A 109 -18.45 7.71 -4.88
CA ASP A 109 -19.04 7.07 -6.06
C ASP A 109 -18.00 6.32 -6.92
N LYS A 110 -16.72 6.55 -6.64
CA LYS A 110 -15.59 5.97 -7.39
C LYS A 110 -14.78 4.96 -6.59
N PHE A 111 -15.10 4.78 -5.33
CA PHE A 111 -14.31 3.99 -4.40
C PHE A 111 -15.03 2.72 -3.95
N THR A 112 -14.26 1.64 -3.87
CA THR A 112 -14.68 0.37 -3.26
C THR A 112 -13.57 -0.15 -2.35
N PHE A 113 -13.92 -0.57 -1.14
CA PHE A 113 -13.03 -1.37 -0.28
C PHE A 113 -13.39 -2.84 -0.43
N VAL A 114 -12.38 -3.70 -0.57
CA VAL A 114 -12.54 -5.15 -0.63
C VAL A 114 -11.71 -5.80 0.47
N LEU A 115 -12.39 -6.45 1.41
CA LEU A 115 -11.75 -7.29 2.40
C LEU A 115 -11.44 -8.66 1.79
N GLY A 116 -10.17 -9.05 1.71
CA GLY A 116 -9.83 -10.35 1.12
C GLY A 116 -8.34 -10.61 0.99
N ASP A 117 -8.03 -11.84 0.57
CA ASP A 117 -6.68 -12.31 0.31
C ASP A 117 -6.31 -12.08 -1.16
N ALA A 118 -5.23 -11.35 -1.39
CA ALA A 118 -4.72 -11.06 -2.73
C ALA A 118 -4.23 -12.30 -3.51
N ALA A 119 -3.99 -13.40 -2.83
CA ALA A 119 -3.62 -14.66 -3.48
C ALA A 119 -4.82 -15.36 -4.16
N LYS A 120 -6.06 -14.95 -3.81
CA LYS A 120 -7.28 -15.53 -4.37
C LYS A 120 -8.43 -14.52 -4.24
N THR A 121 -8.73 -13.84 -5.32
CA THR A 121 -9.79 -12.82 -5.37
C THR A 121 -11.02 -13.29 -6.15
N ASP A 122 -12.16 -12.65 -5.89
CA ASP A 122 -13.39 -12.86 -6.67
C ASP A 122 -13.53 -11.89 -7.86
N PHE A 123 -12.46 -11.14 -8.17
CA PHE A 123 -12.46 -10.26 -9.33
C PHE A 123 -12.49 -11.07 -10.65
N ARG A 124 -13.16 -10.51 -11.64
CA ARG A 124 -13.15 -11.08 -12.99
C ARG A 124 -11.78 -10.92 -13.63
N ASP A 125 -11.46 -11.79 -14.58
CA ASP A 125 -10.27 -11.64 -15.42
C ASP A 125 -10.28 -10.26 -16.10
N GLU A 126 -9.11 -9.69 -16.30
CA GLU A 126 -8.93 -8.44 -17.03
C GLU A 126 -9.80 -7.28 -16.51
N SER A 127 -9.92 -7.12 -15.19
CA SER A 127 -10.75 -6.11 -14.53
C SER A 127 -10.08 -4.75 -14.38
N PHE A 128 -8.75 -4.72 -14.20
CA PHE A 128 -8.03 -3.52 -13.83
C PHE A 128 -7.02 -3.07 -14.89
N ASP A 129 -6.94 -1.76 -15.12
CA ASP A 129 -5.93 -1.16 -15.99
C ASP A 129 -4.59 -1.02 -15.26
N VAL A 130 -4.66 -0.78 -13.95
CA VAL A 130 -3.49 -0.59 -13.08
C VAL A 130 -3.68 -1.36 -11.79
N ILE A 131 -2.66 -2.08 -11.39
CA ILE A 131 -2.55 -2.69 -10.06
C ILE A 131 -1.33 -2.12 -9.37
N ILE A 132 -1.48 -1.72 -8.11
CA ILE A 132 -0.40 -1.20 -7.27
C ILE A 132 -0.26 -2.09 -6.04
N MET A 133 0.99 -2.41 -5.70
CA MET A 133 1.37 -3.09 -4.46
C MET A 133 2.52 -2.29 -3.84
N ASN A 134 2.20 -1.40 -2.93
CA ASN A 134 3.18 -0.54 -2.31
C ASN A 134 3.42 -0.93 -0.85
N ASP A 135 4.64 -1.39 -0.55
CA ASP A 135 5.03 -1.86 0.78
C ASP A 135 4.07 -2.95 1.32
N ALA A 136 3.69 -3.90 0.45
CA ALA A 136 2.77 -4.97 0.75
C ALA A 136 3.37 -6.37 0.48
N MET A 137 4.23 -6.49 -0.53
CA MET A 137 4.75 -7.79 -0.98
C MET A 137 5.59 -8.50 0.10
N GLU A 138 6.29 -7.75 0.95
CA GLU A 138 7.09 -8.28 2.06
C GLU A 138 6.25 -8.95 3.16
N HIS A 139 4.96 -8.69 3.19
CA HIS A 139 4.01 -9.27 4.15
C HIS A 139 3.23 -10.46 3.57
N VAL A 140 3.46 -10.80 2.31
CA VAL A 140 2.72 -11.84 1.61
C VAL A 140 3.36 -13.21 1.84
N ALA A 141 2.57 -14.19 2.29
CA ALA A 141 3.05 -15.54 2.53
C ALA A 141 3.36 -16.33 1.24
N GLU A 142 2.58 -16.10 0.17
CA GLU A 142 2.68 -16.81 -1.11
C GLU A 142 2.76 -15.82 -2.28
N PRO A 143 3.90 -15.09 -2.45
CA PRO A 143 4.03 -14.02 -3.42
C PRO A 143 3.78 -14.47 -4.87
N GLU A 144 4.11 -15.72 -5.21
CA GLU A 144 3.86 -16.28 -6.55
C GLU A 144 2.37 -16.37 -6.85
N LYS A 145 1.54 -16.71 -5.85
CA LYS A 145 0.08 -16.77 -6.04
C LYS A 145 -0.51 -15.38 -6.21
N VAL A 146 -0.05 -14.42 -5.41
CA VAL A 146 -0.49 -13.03 -5.54
C VAL A 146 -0.12 -12.45 -6.90
N LEU A 147 1.10 -12.70 -7.40
CA LEU A 147 1.51 -12.26 -8.73
C LEU A 147 0.72 -12.95 -9.84
N ALA A 148 0.42 -14.25 -9.72
CA ALA A 148 -0.40 -14.98 -10.68
C ALA A 148 -1.83 -14.43 -10.71
N GLU A 149 -2.40 -14.13 -9.54
CA GLU A 149 -3.73 -13.54 -9.42
C GLU A 149 -3.76 -12.11 -9.98
N ALA A 150 -2.78 -11.29 -9.63
CA ALA A 150 -2.63 -9.95 -10.20
C ALA A 150 -2.53 -9.99 -11.74
N TYR A 151 -1.79 -10.95 -12.29
CA TYR A 151 -1.71 -11.14 -13.75
C TYR A 151 -3.07 -11.52 -14.36
N ARG A 152 -3.86 -12.39 -13.71
CA ARG A 152 -5.18 -12.80 -14.17
C ARG A 152 -6.16 -11.62 -14.24
N ILE A 153 -6.18 -10.79 -13.21
CA ILE A 153 -7.14 -9.68 -13.09
C ILE A 153 -6.68 -8.41 -13.80
N LEU A 154 -5.42 -8.34 -14.23
CA LEU A 154 -4.88 -7.22 -15.00
C LEU A 154 -5.31 -7.32 -16.45
N LYS A 155 -5.82 -6.22 -17.02
CA LYS A 155 -6.18 -6.14 -18.45
C LYS A 155 -4.95 -6.30 -19.33
N LYS A 156 -5.16 -6.74 -20.57
CA LYS A 156 -4.10 -6.77 -21.59
C LYS A 156 -3.55 -5.36 -21.81
N GLY A 157 -2.25 -5.22 -21.68
CA GLY A 157 -1.58 -3.91 -21.72
C GLY A 157 -1.70 -3.07 -20.45
N GLY A 158 -2.35 -3.61 -19.42
CA GLY A 158 -2.36 -3.03 -18.07
C GLY A 158 -0.99 -3.07 -17.41
N ARG A 159 -0.84 -2.36 -16.30
CA ARG A 159 0.44 -2.21 -15.61
C ARG A 159 0.34 -2.60 -14.14
N LEU A 160 1.32 -3.38 -13.67
CA LEU A 160 1.53 -3.69 -12.26
C LEU A 160 2.73 -2.89 -11.77
N TYR A 161 2.52 -2.10 -10.71
CA TYR A 161 3.55 -1.37 -9.98
C TYR A 161 3.76 -2.04 -8.63
N VAL A 162 4.98 -2.48 -8.36
CA VAL A 162 5.34 -3.13 -7.10
C VAL A 162 6.52 -2.41 -6.49
N ASN A 163 6.40 -2.08 -5.22
CA ASN A 163 7.47 -1.55 -4.39
C ASN A 163 7.50 -2.32 -3.08
N PHE A 164 8.68 -2.76 -2.67
CA PHE A 164 8.91 -3.40 -1.37
C PHE A 164 10.37 -3.24 -0.97
N PRO A 165 10.68 -3.15 0.33
CA PRO A 165 12.06 -3.12 0.80
C PRO A 165 12.73 -4.47 0.55
N PRO A 166 13.93 -4.51 -0.07
CA PRO A 166 14.63 -5.79 -0.30
C PRO A 166 15.05 -6.43 1.03
N TYR A 167 14.65 -7.68 1.22
CA TYR A 167 14.88 -8.43 2.46
C TYR A 167 16.35 -8.45 2.92
N ASN A 168 17.29 -8.54 1.98
CA ASN A 168 18.73 -8.62 2.26
C ASN A 168 19.43 -7.24 2.32
N HIS A 169 18.69 -6.15 2.34
CA HIS A 169 19.26 -4.82 2.46
C HIS A 169 19.42 -4.43 3.94
N PRO A 170 20.53 -3.78 4.36
CA PRO A 170 20.74 -3.38 5.76
C PRO A 170 19.63 -2.52 6.35
N PHE A 171 18.89 -1.80 5.50
CA PHE A 171 17.74 -0.96 5.87
C PHE A 171 16.41 -1.51 5.34
N GLY A 172 16.39 -2.75 4.86
CA GLY A 172 15.23 -3.35 4.22
C GLY A 172 14.21 -3.97 5.18
N ALA A 173 14.56 -4.13 6.46
CA ALA A 173 13.61 -4.62 7.44
C ALA A 173 12.59 -3.55 7.78
N HIS A 174 11.41 -3.70 7.21
CA HIS A 174 10.26 -2.86 7.51
C HIS A 174 9.61 -3.20 8.88
N LEU A 175 10.06 -4.26 9.50
CA LEU A 175 9.62 -4.68 10.82
C LEU A 175 10.27 -3.77 11.86
N SER A 176 9.47 -2.89 12.41
CA SER A 176 9.79 -1.74 13.24
C SER A 176 10.54 -2.02 14.53
N ASP A 177 10.69 -3.28 14.91
CA ASP A 177 11.18 -3.64 16.24
C ASP A 177 12.64 -4.06 16.27
N VAL A 178 13.31 -4.11 15.12
CA VAL A 178 14.72 -4.48 15.03
C VAL A 178 15.48 -3.47 14.18
N ILE A 179 16.44 -2.80 14.78
CA ILE A 179 17.33 -1.87 14.08
C ILE A 179 18.05 -2.62 12.97
N GLY A 180 17.59 -2.43 11.73
CA GLY A 180 18.35 -2.65 10.51
C GLY A 180 19.04 -4.01 10.29
N ILE A 181 18.59 -5.08 10.96
CA ILE A 181 19.14 -6.41 10.78
C ILE A 181 18.02 -7.37 10.41
N PRO A 182 17.66 -7.46 9.10
CA PRO A 182 16.52 -8.25 8.63
C PRO A 182 16.65 -9.77 8.82
N TRP A 183 17.83 -10.25 9.17
CA TRP A 183 18.13 -11.68 9.36
C TRP A 183 18.22 -12.14 10.83
N VAL A 184 17.87 -11.29 11.77
CA VAL A 184 17.76 -11.66 13.19
C VAL A 184 16.30 -11.93 13.52
N HIS A 185 15.82 -13.09 13.14
CA HIS A 185 14.55 -13.66 13.57
C HIS A 185 14.80 -14.91 14.41
#